data_836eb6531c0244b353fcf1ec474b27a3
#
_entry.id   836eb6531c0244b353fcf1ec474b27a3
#
_cell.length_a   1.000
_cell.length_b   1.000
_cell.length_c   1.000
_cell.angle_alpha   90.00
_cell.angle_beta   90.00
_cell.angle_gamma   90.00
#
_symmetry.space_group_name_H-M   'P 1'
#
loop_
_entity.id
_entity.type
_entity.pdbx_description
1 polymer ?
#
loop_
_entity_poly.entity_id
_entity_poly.type
_entity_poly.pdbx_seq_one_letter_code
_entity_poly.pdbx_strand_id
1 'polypeptide(L)'
;MTYRLNRTTLRRTLGVGAAIAVMGGVVPATWALPETDASNQESAATAAEAGGAQASADVLVTIPGSHNKAMGCDADWAPDCAKAALTRDATGVYSATFTLPAGDYQYKVAEGGSWDTAFGAGGAAGGANISYTLNETTSVTFYYDRATHRVWNTATDQTVTLPGTFQKSLGCSENWQAQCLAPLLEPVGDGTYTYSTSALPEGDYEFKVAIGGSDNENYGQDGAVGGANYQFATKANKLVTFTYDSSTHKVAIASADAPVAGNGEQRAYWVSANTLAWPTSLLPEGVTRAQVLDGSAALSYELVTAPEGGAGLSDGAVTGATTTALSVAGDLPAEVTTAHPNLNGYIALKAPIDEAVAREALTGQIAVAQKSGESINAFTGVQIAPVLDSLYAQKATQASYGVNWNEAGNPTFALWAPTAKNVALVSWNTSTPSGSDADIPGDGLRTEAVRGDDGRWSVDNAAGEIHEGAQYLWEVSVYVPETGKVEKNLVTDPYSVSLTVDSTRSVAVNMNNP
;
A
#
# COMPACT_ATOMS: atom_id res chain seq x y z
N MET A 1 21.34 21.41 -53.66
CA MET A 1 20.89 21.81 -52.32
C MET A 1 20.48 20.55 -51.58
N THR A 2 21.33 20.11 -50.70
CA THR A 2 21.26 18.78 -50.06
C THR A 2 20.66 18.95 -48.65
N TYR A 3 19.48 18.37 -48.43
CA TYR A 3 18.92 18.31 -47.06
C TYR A 3 19.25 16.98 -46.41
N ARG A 4 19.97 17.03 -45.29
CA ARG A 4 20.24 15.91 -44.41
C ARG A 4 19.05 15.69 -43.47
N LEU A 5 18.46 14.51 -43.48
CA LEU A 5 17.50 14.04 -42.49
C LEU A 5 18.25 13.47 -41.25
N ASN A 6 17.97 14.08 -40.13
CA ASN A 6 18.47 13.65 -38.81
C ASN A 6 17.57 12.53 -38.30
N ARG A 7 18.12 11.32 -38.07
CA ARG A 7 17.41 10.20 -37.47
C ARG A 7 17.51 10.32 -35.95
N THR A 8 16.41 10.67 -35.28
CA THR A 8 16.28 10.56 -33.84
C THR A 8 15.73 9.16 -33.52
N THR A 9 16.53 8.38 -32.84
CA THR A 9 16.24 7.00 -32.40
C THR A 9 15.26 7.06 -31.23
N LEU A 10 14.01 6.67 -31.45
CA LEU A 10 13.03 6.48 -30.38
C LEU A 10 13.22 5.06 -29.81
N ARG A 11 13.76 4.95 -28.62
CA ARG A 11 13.76 3.70 -27.85
C ARG A 11 12.36 3.46 -27.30
N ARG A 12 11.64 2.51 -27.87
CA ARG A 12 10.43 1.94 -27.27
C ARG A 12 10.87 0.92 -26.22
N THR A 13 10.60 1.22 -24.96
CA THR A 13 10.59 0.22 -23.89
C THR A 13 9.27 -0.55 -23.98
N LEU A 14 9.34 -1.80 -24.39
CA LEU A 14 8.25 -2.76 -24.30
C LEU A 14 8.17 -3.24 -22.84
N GLY A 15 7.17 -2.77 -22.12
CA GLY A 15 6.73 -3.37 -20.88
C GLY A 15 5.65 -4.41 -21.17
N VAL A 16 6.03 -5.67 -21.25
CA VAL A 16 5.09 -6.79 -21.33
C VAL A 16 4.76 -7.21 -19.90
N GLY A 17 3.55 -6.95 -19.46
CA GLY A 17 3.00 -7.42 -18.20
C GLY A 17 1.64 -8.10 -18.41
N ALA A 18 1.60 -9.20 -19.14
CA ALA A 18 0.46 -10.11 -19.09
C ALA A 18 0.84 -11.28 -18.18
N ALA A 19 0.32 -11.30 -16.96
CA ALA A 19 0.44 -12.45 -16.09
C ALA A 19 -0.51 -13.56 -16.57
N ILE A 20 0.00 -14.41 -17.47
CA ILE A 20 -0.59 -15.70 -17.76
C ILE A 20 0.02 -16.70 -16.79
N ALA A 21 -0.76 -17.22 -15.87
CA ALA A 21 -0.36 -18.32 -15.00
C ALA A 21 -0.19 -19.59 -15.84
N VAL A 22 1.03 -19.96 -16.16
CA VAL A 22 1.38 -21.25 -16.77
C VAL A 22 1.59 -22.25 -15.64
N MET A 23 0.72 -23.26 -15.56
CA MET A 23 0.92 -24.46 -14.76
C MET A 23 2.06 -25.30 -15.37
N GLY A 24 3.25 -25.25 -14.78
CA GLY A 24 4.36 -26.16 -15.11
C GLY A 24 4.26 -27.44 -14.30
N GLY A 25 4.26 -28.58 -15.01
CA GLY A 25 4.24 -29.92 -14.43
C GLY A 25 5.49 -30.22 -13.61
N VAL A 26 5.29 -30.92 -12.51
CA VAL A 26 6.30 -31.43 -11.58
C VAL A 26 7.11 -32.55 -12.22
N VAL A 27 8.42 -32.39 -12.33
CA VAL A 27 9.38 -33.49 -12.51
C VAL A 27 10.31 -33.48 -11.29
N PRO A 28 10.45 -34.60 -10.56
CA PRO A 28 11.32 -34.64 -9.38
C PRO A 28 12.78 -34.82 -9.80
N ALA A 29 13.62 -33.84 -9.53
CA ALA A 29 15.05 -33.99 -9.54
C ALA A 29 15.57 -34.12 -8.11
N THR A 30 16.02 -35.34 -7.77
CA THR A 30 16.75 -35.65 -6.54
C THR A 30 18.14 -35.08 -6.61
N TRP A 31 18.48 -34.14 -5.72
CA TRP A 31 19.87 -33.80 -5.39
C TRP A 31 20.07 -34.02 -3.89
N ALA A 32 20.99 -34.94 -3.58
CA ALA A 32 21.42 -35.26 -2.24
C ALA A 32 22.28 -34.13 -1.67
N LEU A 33 21.99 -33.73 -0.45
CA LEU A 33 22.85 -32.91 0.40
C LEU A 33 23.65 -33.82 1.34
N PRO A 34 24.90 -33.49 1.66
CA PRO A 34 25.70 -34.29 2.59
C PRO A 34 25.28 -34.05 4.05
N GLU A 35 25.21 -35.16 4.79
CA GLU A 35 24.98 -35.20 6.23
C GLU A 35 26.17 -34.59 6.97
N THR A 36 25.89 -33.77 7.98
CA THR A 36 26.81 -33.53 9.10
C THR A 36 26.07 -33.66 10.42
N ASP A 37 26.68 -34.43 11.28
CA ASP A 37 26.33 -34.99 12.55
C ASP A 37 25.47 -34.16 13.53
N ALA A 38 24.56 -34.92 14.15
CA ALA A 38 23.86 -34.57 15.39
C ALA A 38 24.73 -34.88 16.60
N SER A 39 24.84 -33.97 17.56
CA SER A 39 24.92 -34.35 18.98
C SER A 39 24.62 -33.19 19.91
N ASN A 40 23.62 -33.44 20.82
CA ASN A 40 23.39 -32.87 22.17
C ASN A 40 22.99 -31.41 22.27
N GLN A 41 21.88 -31.05 22.91
CA GLN A 41 21.39 -31.45 24.25
C GLN A 41 19.92 -31.11 24.44
N GLU A 42 19.26 -31.98 25.21
CA GLU A 42 17.97 -31.82 25.87
C GLU A 42 17.96 -30.74 26.97
N SER A 43 16.74 -30.26 27.20
CA SER A 43 16.14 -29.65 28.43
C SER A 43 15.77 -28.19 28.24
N ALA A 44 14.56 -27.72 28.39
CA ALA A 44 13.47 -28.06 29.26
C ALA A 44 12.18 -27.41 28.72
N ALA A 45 11.14 -28.20 28.66
CA ALA A 45 9.77 -27.69 28.64
C ALA A 45 9.35 -27.29 30.07
N THR A 46 8.80 -26.09 30.22
CA THR A 46 7.66 -25.87 31.15
C THR A 46 7.11 -24.45 31.08
N ALA A 47 5.79 -24.38 31.16
CA ALA A 47 4.94 -23.27 31.54
C ALA A 47 4.52 -22.28 30.47
N ALA A 48 3.43 -22.63 29.79
CA ALA A 48 2.45 -21.67 29.32
C ALA A 48 1.72 -21.08 30.55
N GLU A 49 1.82 -19.78 30.74
CA GLU A 49 0.84 -19.05 31.54
C GLU A 49 0.41 -17.78 30.81
N ALA A 50 -0.90 -17.53 30.91
CA ALA A 50 -1.65 -16.45 30.30
C ALA A 50 -1.00 -15.08 30.58
N GLY A 51 -0.48 -14.45 29.56
CA GLY A 51 -0.03 -13.06 29.59
C GLY A 51 -1.16 -12.13 29.21
N GLY A 52 -1.76 -11.48 30.19
CA GLY A 52 -2.57 -10.29 29.96
C GLY A 52 -1.76 -9.23 29.19
N ALA A 53 -2.47 -8.38 28.46
CA ALA A 53 -1.89 -7.27 27.73
C ALA A 53 -1.00 -6.43 28.66
N GLN A 54 0.31 -6.65 28.59
CA GLN A 54 1.29 -5.77 29.20
C GLN A 54 1.38 -4.53 28.31
N ALA A 55 0.95 -3.37 28.83
CA ALA A 55 1.38 -2.09 28.33
C ALA A 55 2.91 -2.17 28.17
N SER A 56 3.41 -1.92 26.95
CA SER A 56 4.86 -1.92 26.70
C SER A 56 5.51 -0.98 27.70
N ALA A 57 6.36 -1.51 28.59
CA ALA A 57 7.12 -0.68 29.52
C ALA A 57 7.84 0.40 28.71
N ASP A 58 7.71 1.66 29.13
CA ASP A 58 8.37 2.78 28.45
C ASP A 58 9.87 2.47 28.35
N VAL A 59 10.38 2.47 27.12
CA VAL A 59 11.80 2.23 26.90
C VAL A 59 12.58 3.38 27.50
N LEU A 60 13.60 3.09 28.29
CA LEU A 60 14.53 4.11 28.79
C LEU A 60 15.18 4.81 27.59
N VAL A 61 14.94 6.10 27.43
CA VAL A 61 15.59 6.95 26.42
C VAL A 61 16.49 7.94 27.14
N THR A 62 17.76 7.97 26.77
CA THR A 62 18.77 8.86 27.37
C THR A 62 19.51 9.66 26.31
N ILE A 63 20.19 10.74 26.75
CA ILE A 63 21.06 11.59 25.91
C ILE A 63 22.52 11.48 26.35
N PRO A 64 23.19 10.33 26.06
CA PRO A 64 24.62 10.20 26.36
C PRO A 64 25.45 11.20 25.58
N GLY A 65 26.32 11.91 26.29
CA GLY A 65 27.15 12.96 25.69
C GLY A 65 28.23 13.47 26.64
N SER A 66 29.05 14.44 26.16
CA SER A 66 30.09 15.10 26.95
C SER A 66 29.55 16.03 28.06
N HIS A 67 28.23 16.13 28.16
CA HIS A 67 27.50 16.90 29.18
C HIS A 67 26.96 16.03 30.34
N ASN A 68 27.12 14.70 30.30
CA ASN A 68 26.48 13.83 31.27
C ASN A 68 26.96 14.08 32.71
N LYS A 69 28.26 14.38 32.90
CA LYS A 69 28.78 14.76 34.25
C LYS A 69 28.12 16.02 34.76
N ALA A 70 27.89 17.02 33.91
CA ALA A 70 27.17 18.24 34.27
C ALA A 70 25.70 17.96 34.64
N MET A 71 25.09 16.92 34.10
CA MET A 71 23.76 16.44 34.45
C MET A 71 23.74 15.59 35.73
N GLY A 72 24.93 15.29 36.30
CA GLY A 72 25.10 14.52 37.51
C GLY A 72 25.28 13.02 37.31
N CYS A 73 25.62 12.57 36.10
CA CYS A 73 26.06 11.21 35.83
C CYS A 73 27.48 10.97 36.35
N ASP A 74 27.86 9.73 36.58
CA ASP A 74 29.19 9.35 37.06
C ASP A 74 30.26 9.52 35.98
N ALA A 75 29.87 9.38 34.70
CA ALA A 75 30.75 9.53 33.55
C ALA A 75 30.04 10.26 32.40
N ASP A 76 30.81 10.85 31.51
CA ASP A 76 30.34 11.31 30.21
C ASP A 76 30.10 10.12 29.27
N TRP A 77 29.21 10.27 28.31
CA TRP A 77 28.85 9.23 27.34
C TRP A 77 28.27 7.96 27.98
N ALA A 78 27.46 8.11 29.05
CA ALA A 78 26.83 7.03 29.77
C ALA A 78 25.38 6.80 29.28
N PRO A 79 25.13 5.79 28.41
CA PRO A 79 23.81 5.53 27.86
C PRO A 79 22.81 5.00 28.91
N ASP A 80 23.30 4.44 30.01
CA ASP A 80 22.54 3.89 31.13
C ASP A 80 22.25 4.92 32.24
N CYS A 81 22.73 6.17 32.09
CA CYS A 81 22.54 7.18 33.12
C CYS A 81 21.10 7.68 33.20
N ALA A 82 20.35 7.23 34.21
CA ALA A 82 18.99 7.66 34.47
C ALA A 82 18.82 9.17 34.69
N LYS A 83 19.90 9.89 35.10
CA LYS A 83 19.85 11.35 35.27
C LYS A 83 19.84 12.11 33.95
N ALA A 84 20.24 11.45 32.85
CA ALA A 84 20.17 11.99 31.49
C ALA A 84 18.97 11.42 30.71
N ALA A 85 17.98 10.86 31.40
CA ALA A 85 16.80 10.29 30.78
C ALA A 85 15.82 11.37 30.31
N LEU A 86 15.19 11.10 29.18
CA LEU A 86 14.07 11.84 28.65
C LEU A 86 12.74 11.17 29.06
N THR A 87 11.71 11.99 29.26
CA THR A 87 10.36 11.54 29.59
C THR A 87 9.46 11.64 28.36
N ARG A 88 8.70 10.59 28.10
CA ARG A 88 7.75 10.54 26.99
C ARG A 88 6.49 11.34 27.32
N ASP A 89 6.03 12.17 26.40
CA ASP A 89 4.74 12.84 26.49
C ASP A 89 3.61 12.02 25.80
N ALA A 90 2.39 12.55 25.83
CA ALA A 90 1.22 11.91 25.22
C ALA A 90 1.30 11.83 23.67
N THR A 91 2.14 12.63 23.04
CA THR A 91 2.34 12.65 21.57
C THR A 91 3.38 11.62 21.12
N GLY A 92 4.12 11.02 22.05
CA GLY A 92 5.18 10.06 21.75
C GLY A 92 6.58 10.67 21.69
N VAL A 93 6.70 11.98 21.84
CA VAL A 93 7.98 12.69 21.89
C VAL A 93 8.57 12.60 23.30
N TYR A 94 9.86 12.30 23.39
CA TYR A 94 10.63 12.28 24.62
C TYR A 94 11.33 13.62 24.83
N SER A 95 11.29 14.18 26.03
CA SER A 95 11.97 15.44 26.35
C SER A 95 12.45 15.53 27.79
N ALA A 96 13.48 16.33 28.01
CA ALA A 96 13.92 16.77 29.35
C ALA A 96 14.72 18.06 29.24
N THR A 97 14.64 18.89 30.30
CA THR A 97 15.37 20.14 30.40
C THR A 97 16.48 20.03 31.43
N PHE A 98 17.69 20.48 31.07
CA PHE A 98 18.86 20.48 31.92
C PHE A 98 19.49 21.87 31.93
N THR A 99 19.91 22.34 33.10
CA THR A 99 20.74 23.57 33.22
C THR A 99 22.20 23.15 33.12
N LEU A 100 22.86 23.60 32.03
CA LEU A 100 24.22 23.21 31.70
C LEU A 100 25.15 24.46 31.72
N PRO A 101 26.39 24.34 32.20
CA PRO A 101 27.35 25.43 32.16
C PRO A 101 27.78 25.78 30.72
N ALA A 102 28.46 26.93 30.55
CA ALA A 102 29.11 27.27 29.28
C ALA A 102 30.08 26.16 28.85
N GLY A 103 30.11 25.85 27.57
CA GLY A 103 31.00 24.82 27.01
C GLY A 103 30.57 24.33 25.63
N ASP A 104 31.47 23.54 25.03
CA ASP A 104 31.23 22.83 23.77
C ASP A 104 30.84 21.39 24.08
N TYR A 105 29.70 20.97 23.57
CA TYR A 105 29.10 19.67 23.89
C TYR A 105 28.79 18.86 22.65
N GLN A 106 28.81 17.54 22.83
CA GLN A 106 28.37 16.56 21.84
C GLN A 106 27.51 15.49 22.51
N TYR A 107 26.50 15.00 21.80
CA TYR A 107 25.63 13.96 22.32
C TYR A 107 25.02 13.09 21.20
N LYS A 108 24.38 12.02 21.62
CA LYS A 108 23.46 11.17 20.85
C LYS A 108 22.25 10.86 21.72
N VAL A 109 21.24 10.21 21.11
CA VAL A 109 20.17 9.54 21.84
C VAL A 109 20.47 8.05 21.90
N ALA A 110 20.23 7.42 23.04
CA ALA A 110 20.30 5.97 23.21
C ALA A 110 19.00 5.41 23.80
N GLU A 111 18.54 4.27 23.30
CA GLU A 111 17.39 3.54 23.81
C GLU A 111 17.83 2.29 24.56
N GLY A 112 17.09 1.94 25.61
CA GLY A 112 17.33 0.71 26.41
C GLY A 112 18.56 0.74 27.29
N GLY A 113 19.20 1.90 27.50
CA GLY A 113 20.36 2.05 28.39
C GLY A 113 21.65 1.46 27.84
N SER A 114 21.74 1.23 26.52
CA SER A 114 22.95 0.71 25.85
C SER A 114 23.20 1.44 24.54
N TRP A 115 24.36 1.15 23.89
CA TRP A 115 24.68 1.67 22.57
C TRP A 115 24.11 0.83 21.42
N ASP A 116 23.39 -0.26 21.70
CA ASP A 116 22.85 -1.17 20.69
C ASP A 116 21.83 -0.46 19.78
N THR A 117 21.06 0.46 20.38
CA THR A 117 20.12 1.31 19.64
C THR A 117 20.43 2.77 19.97
N ALA A 118 21.10 3.47 19.06
CA ALA A 118 21.47 4.87 19.25
C ALA A 118 21.31 5.66 17.95
N PHE A 119 20.90 6.93 18.09
CA PHE A 119 20.64 7.85 17.00
C PHE A 119 21.46 9.15 17.17
N GLY A 120 22.04 9.60 16.06
CA GLY A 120 22.88 10.81 16.03
C GLY A 120 22.26 11.90 15.14
N ALA A 121 23.13 12.71 14.55
CA ALA A 121 22.74 13.80 13.67
C ALA A 121 21.82 13.32 12.53
N GLY A 122 20.74 14.07 12.30
CA GLY A 122 19.72 13.75 11.30
C GLY A 122 18.89 12.51 11.62
N GLY A 123 18.87 12.02 12.87
CA GLY A 123 18.14 10.81 13.26
C GLY A 123 18.77 9.51 12.74
N ALA A 124 20.00 9.54 12.24
CA ALA A 124 20.65 8.38 11.67
C ALA A 124 21.05 7.37 12.75
N ALA A 125 20.69 6.09 12.57
CA ALA A 125 21.12 5.01 13.45
C ALA A 125 22.65 4.89 13.44
N GLY A 126 23.27 4.93 14.63
CA GLY A 126 24.73 5.00 14.79
C GLY A 126 25.38 6.27 14.22
N GLY A 127 24.60 7.27 13.81
CA GLY A 127 25.06 8.48 13.11
C GLY A 127 26.09 9.31 13.88
N ALA A 128 26.57 10.40 13.26
CA ALA A 128 27.54 11.31 13.88
C ALA A 128 26.98 11.95 15.18
N ASN A 129 27.86 12.40 16.07
CA ASN A 129 27.45 13.14 17.25
C ASN A 129 26.80 14.47 16.87
N ILE A 130 25.82 14.90 17.65
CA ILE A 130 25.17 16.20 17.53
C ILE A 130 25.95 17.18 18.42
N SER A 131 26.45 18.26 17.82
CA SER A 131 27.27 19.27 18.52
C SER A 131 26.45 20.49 18.84
N TYR A 132 26.68 21.10 20.00
CA TYR A 132 26.16 22.43 20.38
C TYR A 132 27.11 23.16 21.31
N THR A 133 27.01 24.48 21.35
CA THR A 133 27.85 25.36 22.17
C THR A 133 26.99 26.26 23.04
N LEU A 134 27.33 26.38 24.33
CA LEU A 134 26.71 27.30 25.28
C LEU A 134 27.73 28.36 25.66
N ASN A 135 27.39 29.63 25.48
CA ASN A 135 28.26 30.77 25.84
C ASN A 135 28.16 31.11 27.34
N GLU A 136 27.08 30.72 27.99
CA GLU A 136 26.81 30.93 29.41
C GLU A 136 26.02 29.76 29.97
N THR A 137 25.85 29.72 31.30
CA THR A 137 24.99 28.70 31.94
C THR A 137 23.56 28.87 31.45
N THR A 138 23.02 27.85 30.76
CA THR A 138 21.74 27.93 30.05
C THR A 138 20.89 26.67 30.32
N SER A 139 19.59 26.85 30.41
CA SER A 139 18.64 25.73 30.40
C SER A 139 18.40 25.27 28.96
N VAL A 140 18.76 24.02 28.66
CA VAL A 140 18.60 23.38 27.35
C VAL A 140 17.60 22.28 27.46
N THR A 141 16.57 22.29 26.63
CA THR A 141 15.63 21.19 26.48
C THR A 141 16.04 20.33 25.30
N PHE A 142 16.18 19.04 25.54
CA PHE A 142 16.45 18.02 24.53
C PHE A 142 15.17 17.31 24.19
N TYR A 143 15.02 16.96 22.92
CA TYR A 143 13.86 16.29 22.37
C TYR A 143 14.29 15.10 21.50
N TYR A 144 13.46 14.05 21.53
CA TYR A 144 13.59 12.90 20.66
C TYR A 144 12.20 12.40 20.25
N ASP A 145 11.92 12.43 18.96
CA ASP A 145 10.75 11.77 18.39
C ASP A 145 11.13 10.36 17.96
N ARG A 146 10.56 9.36 18.65
CA ARG A 146 10.86 7.97 18.40
C ARG A 146 10.30 7.45 17.07
N ALA A 147 9.25 8.06 16.53
CA ALA A 147 8.63 7.63 15.28
C ALA A 147 9.48 8.01 14.05
N THR A 148 10.10 9.20 14.10
CA THR A 148 10.93 9.74 13.01
C THR A 148 12.43 9.62 13.29
N HIS A 149 12.82 9.28 14.53
CA HIS A 149 14.18 9.34 15.08
C HIS A 149 14.81 10.73 15.05
N ARG A 150 14.00 11.78 14.90
CA ARG A 150 14.49 13.15 14.98
C ARG A 150 15.01 13.46 16.38
N VAL A 151 16.20 14.04 16.44
CA VAL A 151 16.85 14.51 17.67
C VAL A 151 17.15 16.00 17.53
N TRP A 152 16.73 16.82 18.49
CA TRP A 152 17.02 18.26 18.50
C TRP A 152 17.11 18.81 19.93
N ASN A 153 17.59 20.04 20.07
CA ASN A 153 17.64 20.73 21.35
C ASN A 153 17.46 22.25 21.16
N THR A 154 17.06 22.94 22.22
CA THR A 154 16.76 24.37 22.19
C THR A 154 18.00 25.28 22.07
N ALA A 155 19.22 24.76 22.14
CA ALA A 155 20.44 25.54 21.92
C ALA A 155 20.77 25.71 20.42
N THR A 156 20.33 24.77 19.58
CA THR A 156 20.62 24.78 18.13
C THR A 156 19.39 24.95 17.26
N ASP A 157 18.22 24.51 17.74
CA ASP A 157 17.01 24.43 16.94
C ASP A 157 15.85 25.19 17.59
N GLN A 158 15.05 25.83 16.76
CA GLN A 158 13.80 26.42 17.18
C GLN A 158 12.69 25.35 17.27
N THR A 159 12.03 25.26 18.42
CA THR A 159 10.78 24.51 18.57
C THR A 159 9.64 25.42 18.14
N VAL A 160 8.95 25.08 17.06
CA VAL A 160 7.83 25.86 16.51
C VAL A 160 6.56 25.03 16.63
N THR A 161 5.55 25.56 17.34
CA THR A 161 4.27 24.85 17.56
C THR A 161 3.08 25.73 17.18
N LEU A 162 1.90 25.12 17.00
CA LEU A 162 0.66 25.81 16.65
C LEU A 162 -0.37 25.68 17.81
N PRO A 163 -0.24 26.47 18.90
CA PRO A 163 -1.31 26.53 19.88
C PRO A 163 -2.60 27.06 19.24
N GLY A 164 -3.69 26.30 19.40
CA GLY A 164 -4.96 26.62 18.74
C GLY A 164 -6.12 25.78 19.24
N THR A 165 -7.32 26.02 18.67
CA THR A 165 -8.58 25.37 19.05
C THR A 165 -8.66 23.90 18.62
N PHE A 166 -7.73 23.41 17.84
CA PHE A 166 -7.70 22.04 17.29
C PHE A 166 -6.76 21.09 18.05
N GLN A 167 -6.01 21.55 19.04
CA GLN A 167 -4.95 20.77 19.68
C GLN A 167 -5.49 19.53 20.41
N LYS A 168 -6.67 19.62 21.03
CA LYS A 168 -7.30 18.43 21.65
C LYS A 168 -7.57 17.32 20.64
N SER A 169 -7.96 17.66 19.42
CA SER A 169 -8.18 16.68 18.35
C SER A 169 -6.88 16.02 17.89
N LEU A 170 -5.72 16.62 18.18
CA LEU A 170 -4.40 16.09 17.86
C LEU A 170 -3.74 15.35 19.04
N GLY A 171 -4.42 15.22 20.19
CA GLY A 171 -3.91 14.50 21.37
C GLY A 171 -3.32 15.37 22.47
N CYS A 172 -3.34 16.70 22.35
CA CYS A 172 -2.99 17.58 23.47
C CYS A 172 -4.04 17.48 24.59
N SER A 173 -3.61 17.68 25.84
CA SER A 173 -4.52 17.65 27.01
C SER A 173 -5.55 18.78 26.99
N GLU A 174 -5.17 19.96 26.48
CA GLU A 174 -6.04 21.12 26.30
C GLU A 174 -5.70 21.85 25.00
N ASN A 175 -6.59 22.76 24.59
CA ASN A 175 -6.33 23.71 23.51
C ASN A 175 -5.44 24.86 23.99
N TRP A 176 -4.79 25.56 23.11
CA TRP A 176 -3.94 26.73 23.38
C TRP A 176 -2.72 26.42 24.25
N GLN A 177 -2.08 25.28 24.04
CA GLN A 177 -0.89 24.84 24.76
C GLN A 177 0.36 24.99 23.86
N ALA A 178 1.15 26.03 24.04
CA ALA A 178 2.38 26.24 23.29
C ALA A 178 3.40 25.10 23.47
N GLN A 179 3.40 24.43 24.61
CA GLN A 179 4.31 23.32 24.95
C GLN A 179 3.85 21.97 24.37
N CYS A 180 2.62 21.85 23.85
CA CYS A 180 2.17 20.60 23.25
C CYS A 180 2.81 20.39 21.86
N LEU A 181 3.49 19.26 21.69
CA LEU A 181 4.25 18.93 20.49
C LEU A 181 3.44 18.21 19.41
N ALA A 182 2.13 17.95 19.63
CA ALA A 182 1.29 17.35 18.60
C ALA A 182 1.28 18.19 17.29
N PRO A 183 1.09 19.52 17.31
CA PRO A 183 1.26 20.37 16.14
C PRO A 183 2.67 20.99 16.05
N LEU A 184 3.73 20.17 16.21
CA LEU A 184 5.12 20.59 16.02
C LEU A 184 5.40 20.75 14.53
N LEU A 185 5.94 21.89 14.13
CA LEU A 185 6.41 22.11 12.76
C LEU A 185 7.84 21.62 12.58
N GLU A 186 8.06 20.87 11.49
CA GLU A 186 9.35 20.34 11.10
C GLU A 186 10.11 21.33 10.20
N PRO A 187 11.42 21.58 10.42
CA PRO A 187 12.20 22.40 9.53
C PRO A 187 12.41 21.72 8.18
N VAL A 188 12.12 22.44 7.09
CA VAL A 188 12.31 21.94 5.71
C VAL A 188 13.43 22.68 4.97
N GLY A 189 14.16 23.54 5.64
CA GLY A 189 15.25 24.35 5.10
C GLY A 189 14.88 25.82 4.93
N ASP A 190 15.89 26.68 4.71
CA ASP A 190 15.75 28.12 4.45
C ASP A 190 14.88 28.90 5.44
N GLY A 191 14.87 28.47 6.73
CA GLY A 191 14.03 29.08 7.75
C GLY A 191 12.54 28.75 7.65
N THR A 192 12.18 27.79 6.82
CA THR A 192 10.81 27.32 6.65
C THR A 192 10.54 26.08 7.50
N TYR A 193 9.36 26.05 8.13
CA TYR A 193 8.88 24.94 8.96
C TYR A 193 7.51 24.49 8.48
N THR A 194 7.23 23.20 8.49
CA THR A 194 5.94 22.65 8.04
C THR A 194 5.35 21.66 9.04
N TYR A 195 4.02 21.65 9.11
CA TYR A 195 3.24 20.62 9.79
C TYR A 195 2.05 20.26 8.92
N SER A 196 1.77 18.98 8.77
CA SER A 196 0.62 18.51 8.01
C SER A 196 -0.18 17.50 8.82
N THR A 197 -1.51 17.59 8.76
CA THR A 197 -2.40 16.67 9.45
C THR A 197 -3.70 16.45 8.68
N SER A 198 -4.20 15.22 8.67
CA SER A 198 -5.55 14.87 8.20
C SER A 198 -6.49 14.47 9.36
N ALA A 199 -6.02 14.61 10.60
CA ALA A 199 -6.77 14.21 11.79
C ALA A 199 -7.80 15.25 12.28
N LEU A 200 -7.88 16.42 11.61
CA LEU A 200 -8.82 17.47 12.03
C LEU A 200 -10.24 17.13 11.59
N PRO A 201 -11.22 17.12 12.52
CA PRO A 201 -12.64 17.09 12.17
C PRO A 201 -13.05 18.28 11.29
N GLU A 202 -14.20 18.19 10.63
CA GLU A 202 -14.79 19.36 9.97
C GLU A 202 -15.09 20.45 11.00
N GLY A 203 -14.66 21.68 10.70
CA GLY A 203 -14.86 22.80 11.61
C GLY A 203 -14.09 24.06 11.23
N ASP A 204 -14.37 25.11 12.01
CA ASP A 204 -13.65 26.38 11.99
C ASP A 204 -12.64 26.42 13.13
N TYR A 205 -11.41 26.82 12.85
CA TYR A 205 -10.29 26.76 13.77
C TYR A 205 -9.52 28.07 13.84
N GLU A 206 -8.91 28.29 15.01
CA GLU A 206 -8.04 29.43 15.27
C GLU A 206 -6.72 28.95 15.87
N PHE A 207 -5.61 29.64 15.56
CA PHE A 207 -4.29 29.32 16.10
C PHE A 207 -3.35 30.50 16.07
N LYS A 208 -2.21 30.35 16.74
CA LYS A 208 -1.00 31.17 16.62
C LYS A 208 0.20 30.29 16.38
N VAL A 209 1.33 30.91 16.05
CA VAL A 209 2.64 30.26 16.10
C VAL A 209 3.28 30.59 17.44
N ALA A 210 3.80 29.59 18.13
CA ALA A 210 4.59 29.78 19.35
C ALA A 210 6.02 29.25 19.15
N ILE A 211 6.99 29.98 19.68
CA ILE A 211 8.41 29.65 19.58
C ILE A 211 8.92 29.21 20.95
N GLY A 212 9.78 28.17 20.96
CA GLY A 212 10.41 27.67 22.18
C GLY A 212 9.46 26.97 23.15
N GLY A 213 8.27 26.52 22.70
CA GLY A 213 7.30 25.79 23.52
C GLY A 213 6.66 26.65 24.63
N SER A 214 6.58 27.96 24.44
CA SER A 214 5.96 28.91 25.38
C SER A 214 5.23 30.02 24.65
N ASP A 215 4.31 30.71 25.35
CA ASP A 215 3.57 31.87 24.81
C ASP A 215 4.38 33.15 24.87
N ASN A 216 5.62 33.15 25.38
CA ASN A 216 6.48 34.34 25.52
C ASN A 216 6.85 34.95 24.17
N GLU A 217 7.05 34.09 23.17
CA GLU A 217 7.26 34.51 21.79
C GLU A 217 6.19 33.84 20.92
N ASN A 218 5.22 34.62 20.44
CA ASN A 218 4.17 34.13 19.59
C ASN A 218 3.83 35.12 18.47
N TYR A 219 3.37 34.58 17.34
CA TYR A 219 3.01 35.33 16.16
C TYR A 219 1.59 34.97 15.71
N GLY A 220 0.82 36.00 15.39
CA GLY A 220 -0.52 35.88 14.85
C GLY A 220 -0.58 36.27 13.38
N GLN A 221 -1.78 36.62 12.95
CA GLN A 221 -2.08 36.99 11.56
C GLN A 221 -1.07 37.99 11.01
N ASP A 222 -0.67 37.80 9.76
CA ASP A 222 0.36 38.60 9.07
C ASP A 222 1.77 38.60 9.69
N GLY A 223 2.07 37.66 10.60
CA GLY A 223 3.34 37.58 11.31
C GLY A 223 3.49 38.58 12.44
N ALA A 224 2.43 39.20 12.90
CA ALA A 224 2.46 40.18 13.97
C ALA A 224 2.76 39.53 15.33
N VAL A 225 3.72 40.06 16.08
CA VAL A 225 4.02 39.64 17.46
C VAL A 225 2.79 39.81 18.33
N GLY A 226 2.31 38.74 18.97
CA GLY A 226 1.10 38.73 19.77
C GLY A 226 -0.19 39.09 19.01
N GLY A 227 -0.15 39.12 17.67
CA GLY A 227 -1.25 39.54 16.78
C GLY A 227 -2.52 38.74 16.91
N ALA A 228 -3.56 39.09 16.11
CA ALA A 228 -4.80 38.35 16.03
C ALA A 228 -4.55 36.88 15.63
N ASN A 229 -5.45 35.97 16.03
CA ASN A 229 -5.34 34.57 15.66
C ASN A 229 -5.45 34.38 14.14
N TYR A 230 -4.67 33.46 13.58
CA TYR A 230 -4.97 32.90 12.26
C TYR A 230 -6.29 32.15 12.33
N GLN A 231 -7.06 32.20 11.24
CA GLN A 231 -8.33 31.49 11.13
C GLN A 231 -8.32 30.63 9.87
N PHE A 232 -8.86 29.41 9.96
CA PHE A 232 -9.10 28.54 8.81
C PHE A 232 -10.27 27.60 9.06
N ALA A 233 -10.86 27.13 7.97
CA ALA A 233 -11.87 26.08 8.00
C ALA A 233 -11.34 24.84 7.26
N THR A 234 -11.72 23.65 7.74
CA THR A 234 -11.44 22.41 7.02
C THR A 234 -12.65 21.48 7.04
N LYS A 235 -12.65 20.52 6.13
CA LYS A 235 -13.61 19.42 6.10
C LYS A 235 -12.92 18.13 6.51
N ALA A 236 -13.70 17.12 6.88
CA ALA A 236 -13.19 15.78 7.12
C ALA A 236 -12.37 15.28 5.90
N ASN A 237 -11.33 14.48 6.15
CA ASN A 237 -10.44 13.90 5.13
C ASN A 237 -9.65 14.91 4.29
N LYS A 238 -9.47 16.12 4.76
CA LYS A 238 -8.54 17.05 4.14
C LYS A 238 -7.19 17.01 4.85
N LEU A 239 -6.11 16.92 4.08
CA LEU A 239 -4.77 17.16 4.56
C LEU A 239 -4.57 18.67 4.63
N VAL A 240 -4.48 19.20 5.85
CA VAL A 240 -4.17 20.61 6.09
C VAL A 240 -2.67 20.72 6.34
N THR A 241 -2.01 21.55 5.53
CA THR A 241 -0.58 21.83 5.66
C THR A 241 -0.38 23.27 6.09
N PHE A 242 0.35 23.45 7.18
CA PHE A 242 0.80 24.75 7.70
C PHE A 242 2.27 24.93 7.32
N THR A 243 2.61 26.05 6.71
CA THR A 243 3.98 26.41 6.35
C THR A 243 4.32 27.75 6.99
N TYR A 244 5.22 27.72 7.96
CA TYR A 244 5.71 28.91 8.67
C TYR A 244 7.07 29.33 8.12
N ASP A 245 7.22 30.62 7.84
CA ASP A 245 8.47 31.27 7.44
C ASP A 245 9.02 32.09 8.63
N SER A 246 10.14 31.68 9.19
CA SER A 246 10.76 32.33 10.37
C SER A 246 11.33 33.71 10.08
N SER A 247 11.53 34.10 8.83
CA SER A 247 12.01 35.42 8.45
C SER A 247 10.91 36.48 8.40
N THR A 248 9.70 36.05 8.04
CA THR A 248 8.51 36.91 7.93
C THR A 248 7.50 36.67 9.05
N HIS A 249 7.68 35.61 9.81
CA HIS A 249 6.77 35.09 10.83
C HIS A 249 5.35 34.78 10.33
N LYS A 250 5.17 34.57 9.01
CA LYS A 250 3.89 34.31 8.39
C LYS A 250 3.63 32.82 8.24
N VAL A 251 2.35 32.46 8.29
CA VAL A 251 1.90 31.10 8.00
C VAL A 251 1.07 31.09 6.72
N ALA A 252 1.44 30.21 5.79
CA ALA A 252 0.59 29.81 4.69
C ALA A 252 -0.14 28.52 5.07
N ILE A 253 -1.43 28.44 4.72
CA ILE A 253 -2.28 27.27 4.97
C ILE A 253 -2.73 26.73 3.63
N ALA A 254 -2.47 25.45 3.38
CA ALA A 254 -2.94 24.73 2.21
C ALA A 254 -3.84 23.57 2.65
N SER A 255 -4.85 23.26 1.83
CA SER A 255 -5.73 22.12 2.06
C SER A 255 -5.85 21.31 0.77
N ALA A 256 -5.65 20.00 0.87
CA ALA A 256 -5.76 19.04 -0.22
C ALA A 256 -6.53 17.80 0.27
N ASP A 257 -6.93 16.92 -0.64
CA ASP A 257 -7.46 15.61 -0.23
C ASP A 257 -6.37 14.82 0.50
N ALA A 258 -6.71 14.21 1.64
CA ALA A 258 -5.76 13.38 2.37
C ALA A 258 -5.39 12.15 1.54
N PRO A 259 -4.12 11.74 1.52
CA PRO A 259 -3.73 10.48 0.91
C PRO A 259 -4.46 9.32 1.59
N VAL A 260 -5.15 8.51 0.77
CA VAL A 260 -5.83 7.31 1.26
C VAL A 260 -4.88 6.12 1.11
N ALA A 261 -4.63 5.40 2.21
CA ALA A 261 -3.70 4.29 2.23
C ALA A 261 -4.08 3.22 1.19
N GLY A 262 -3.10 2.72 0.43
CA GLY A 262 -3.31 1.68 -0.59
C GLY A 262 -3.99 2.14 -1.88
N ASN A 263 -4.30 3.44 -2.02
CA ASN A 263 -4.91 3.95 -3.25
C ASN A 263 -3.93 3.86 -4.43
N GLY A 264 -4.39 3.26 -5.54
CA GLY A 264 -3.54 2.95 -6.70
C GLY A 264 -2.74 1.64 -6.56
N GLU A 265 -2.85 0.93 -5.43
CA GLU A 265 -2.22 -0.36 -5.17
C GLU A 265 -3.23 -1.51 -5.22
N GLN A 266 -2.75 -2.77 -5.20
CA GLN A 266 -3.57 -3.98 -5.11
C GLN A 266 -3.08 -4.81 -3.92
N ARG A 267 -3.54 -4.47 -2.71
CA ARG A 267 -3.05 -5.05 -1.45
C ARG A 267 -4.00 -6.01 -0.77
N ALA A 268 -5.30 -5.94 -1.06
CA ALA A 268 -6.28 -6.93 -0.62
C ALA A 268 -6.25 -8.17 -1.53
N TYR A 269 -6.75 -9.29 -1.03
CA TYR A 269 -6.91 -10.52 -1.81
C TYR A 269 -8.35 -11.01 -1.74
N TRP A 270 -8.86 -11.55 -2.82
CA TRP A 270 -10.11 -12.30 -2.83
C TRP A 270 -9.78 -13.78 -2.80
N VAL A 271 -10.21 -14.51 -1.77
CA VAL A 271 -9.71 -15.88 -1.51
C VAL A 271 -10.73 -16.98 -1.73
N SER A 272 -12.03 -16.65 -1.65
CA SER A 272 -13.12 -17.58 -2.02
C SER A 272 -14.35 -16.78 -2.42
N ALA A 273 -15.40 -17.40 -2.92
CA ALA A 273 -16.59 -16.72 -3.45
C ALA A 273 -17.09 -15.54 -2.61
N ASN A 274 -17.04 -15.65 -1.28
CA ASN A 274 -17.54 -14.64 -0.35
C ASN A 274 -16.50 -14.17 0.69
N THR A 275 -15.21 -14.47 0.51
CA THR A 275 -14.18 -14.11 1.49
C THR A 275 -13.07 -13.33 0.85
N LEU A 276 -12.77 -12.16 1.42
CA LEU A 276 -11.61 -11.34 1.09
C LEU A 276 -10.62 -11.35 2.26
N ALA A 277 -9.36 -11.06 1.98
CA ALA A 277 -8.28 -10.93 2.95
C ALA A 277 -7.80 -9.49 2.97
N TRP A 278 -7.87 -8.85 4.14
CA TRP A 278 -7.45 -7.46 4.35
C TRP A 278 -6.10 -7.39 5.06
N PRO A 279 -5.11 -6.68 4.52
CA PRO A 279 -3.78 -6.56 5.13
C PRO A 279 -3.79 -5.65 6.36
N THR A 280 -3.15 -6.08 7.43
CA THR A 280 -3.02 -5.26 8.66
C THR A 280 -2.17 -4.00 8.46
N SER A 281 -1.34 -3.96 7.42
CA SER A 281 -0.54 -2.79 7.06
C SER A 281 -1.35 -1.60 6.52
N LEU A 282 -2.64 -1.77 6.26
CA LEU A 282 -3.57 -0.70 5.89
C LEU A 282 -4.47 -0.26 7.06
N LEU A 283 -4.26 -0.79 8.25
CA LEU A 283 -4.97 -0.31 9.45
C LEU A 283 -4.48 1.10 9.80
N PRO A 284 -5.35 1.96 10.33
CA PRO A 284 -4.95 3.27 10.82
C PRO A 284 -3.87 3.18 11.90
N GLU A 285 -3.08 4.23 12.03
CA GLU A 285 -2.07 4.31 13.07
C GLU A 285 -2.69 4.11 14.48
N GLY A 286 -2.03 3.30 15.30
CA GLY A 286 -2.51 2.95 16.64
C GLY A 286 -3.63 1.91 16.68
N VAL A 287 -4.20 1.49 15.54
CA VAL A 287 -5.21 0.43 15.48
C VAL A 287 -4.53 -0.92 15.27
N THR A 288 -4.75 -1.83 16.22
CA THR A 288 -4.22 -3.19 16.16
C THR A 288 -5.22 -4.16 15.51
N ARG A 289 -4.69 -5.26 14.96
CA ARG A 289 -5.51 -6.35 14.44
C ARG A 289 -6.50 -6.88 15.49
N ALA A 290 -6.08 -7.00 16.75
CA ALA A 290 -6.94 -7.49 17.84
C ALA A 290 -8.16 -6.59 18.03
N GLN A 291 -7.97 -5.27 17.99
CA GLN A 291 -9.07 -4.30 18.13
C GLN A 291 -10.06 -4.34 16.96
N VAL A 292 -9.60 -4.72 15.76
CA VAL A 292 -10.50 -4.94 14.62
C VAL A 292 -11.33 -6.22 14.83
N LEU A 293 -10.69 -7.29 15.32
CA LEU A 293 -11.35 -8.58 15.51
C LEU A 293 -12.35 -8.59 16.66
N ASP A 294 -12.11 -7.85 17.73
CA ASP A 294 -13.02 -7.73 18.88
C ASP A 294 -14.08 -6.62 18.72
N GLY A 295 -14.00 -5.85 17.60
CA GLY A 295 -14.92 -4.78 17.27
C GLY A 295 -14.70 -3.47 18.04
N SER A 296 -13.63 -3.37 18.84
CA SER A 296 -13.31 -2.13 19.59
C SER A 296 -12.74 -1.03 18.68
N ALA A 297 -12.13 -1.39 17.53
CA ALA A 297 -11.85 -0.45 16.48
C ALA A 297 -13.13 -0.18 15.68
N ALA A 298 -13.61 1.06 15.68
CA ALA A 298 -14.81 1.46 14.94
C ALA A 298 -14.53 1.58 13.42
N LEU A 299 -14.08 0.46 12.81
CA LEU A 299 -13.83 0.36 11.36
C LEU A 299 -14.94 -0.40 10.66
N SER A 300 -15.28 0.03 9.45
CA SER A 300 -16.15 -0.67 8.52
C SER A 300 -15.47 -0.90 7.18
N TYR A 301 -15.94 -1.89 6.43
CA TYR A 301 -15.34 -2.30 5.16
C TYR A 301 -16.42 -2.43 4.09
N GLU A 302 -16.08 -2.06 2.87
CA GLU A 302 -16.97 -2.17 1.71
C GLU A 302 -16.22 -2.80 0.53
N LEU A 303 -16.84 -3.82 -0.09
CA LEU A 303 -16.46 -4.29 -1.41
C LEU A 303 -16.94 -3.27 -2.45
N VAL A 304 -16.05 -2.80 -3.28
CA VAL A 304 -16.30 -1.82 -4.35
C VAL A 304 -16.21 -2.54 -5.68
N THR A 305 -17.26 -2.46 -6.49
CA THR A 305 -17.32 -3.10 -7.81
C THR A 305 -17.74 -2.10 -8.88
N ALA A 306 -17.02 -2.07 -9.99
CA ALA A 306 -17.35 -1.26 -11.16
C ALA A 306 -17.21 -2.11 -12.43
N PRO A 307 -18.32 -2.58 -13.02
CA PRO A 307 -18.29 -3.49 -14.17
C PRO A 307 -17.51 -2.97 -15.37
N GLU A 308 -17.56 -1.66 -15.63
CA GLU A 308 -16.85 -1.02 -16.76
C GLU A 308 -15.55 -0.32 -16.33
N GLY A 309 -15.18 -0.45 -15.05
CA GLY A 309 -14.10 0.34 -14.47
C GLY A 309 -14.55 1.74 -14.05
N GLY A 310 -13.59 2.60 -13.71
CA GLY A 310 -13.86 3.98 -13.31
C GLY A 310 -14.21 4.17 -11.84
N ALA A 311 -14.12 3.13 -11.00
CA ALA A 311 -14.18 3.30 -9.56
C ALA A 311 -12.97 4.09 -9.06
N GLY A 312 -13.21 5.09 -8.24
CA GLY A 312 -12.18 5.92 -7.65
C GLY A 312 -12.67 6.64 -6.41
N LEU A 313 -11.84 7.55 -5.93
CA LEU A 313 -12.14 8.40 -4.80
C LEU A 313 -12.28 9.86 -5.27
N SER A 314 -13.30 10.54 -4.79
CA SER A 314 -13.47 11.99 -4.95
C SER A 314 -14.09 12.54 -3.67
N ASP A 315 -13.52 13.62 -3.14
CA ASP A 315 -13.96 14.27 -1.90
C ASP A 315 -14.16 13.30 -0.71
N GLY A 316 -13.24 12.30 -0.60
CA GLY A 316 -13.27 11.32 0.48
C GLY A 316 -14.35 10.25 0.36
N ALA A 317 -15.04 10.14 -0.78
CA ALA A 317 -16.07 9.15 -1.04
C ALA A 317 -15.70 8.27 -2.25
N VAL A 318 -16.22 7.02 -2.28
CA VAL A 318 -16.16 6.15 -3.47
C VAL A 318 -17.08 6.70 -4.54
N THR A 319 -16.57 6.81 -5.76
CA THR A 319 -17.33 7.25 -6.94
C THR A 319 -17.21 6.24 -8.08
N GLY A 320 -18.16 6.25 -9.02
CA GLY A 320 -18.13 5.39 -10.22
C GLY A 320 -18.34 3.90 -9.94
N ALA A 321 -18.86 3.51 -8.79
CA ALA A 321 -18.96 2.12 -8.38
C ALA A 321 -20.19 1.82 -7.52
N THR A 322 -20.49 0.53 -7.38
CA THR A 322 -21.42 0.02 -6.36
C THR A 322 -20.62 -0.46 -5.15
N THR A 323 -21.12 -0.20 -3.95
CA THR A 323 -20.51 -0.68 -2.71
C THR A 323 -21.38 -1.73 -2.02
N THR A 324 -20.75 -2.73 -1.42
CA THR A 324 -21.42 -3.78 -0.64
C THR A 324 -20.69 -3.92 0.70
N ALA A 325 -21.41 -3.76 1.80
CA ALA A 325 -20.83 -3.85 3.13
C ALA A 325 -20.21 -5.23 3.38
N LEU A 326 -19.01 -5.24 3.97
CA LEU A 326 -18.30 -6.45 4.39
C LEU A 326 -18.33 -6.57 5.92
N SER A 327 -18.41 -7.80 6.42
CA SER A 327 -18.29 -8.08 7.86
C SER A 327 -16.91 -8.65 8.19
N VAL A 328 -16.33 -8.24 9.32
CA VAL A 328 -15.12 -8.86 9.87
C VAL A 328 -15.44 -10.28 10.32
N ALA A 329 -14.66 -11.26 9.85
CA ALA A 329 -14.92 -12.69 10.09
C ALA A 329 -13.78 -13.40 10.84
N GLY A 330 -12.83 -12.65 11.37
CA GLY A 330 -11.73 -13.22 12.15
C GLY A 330 -10.50 -13.56 11.32
N ASP A 331 -9.95 -14.76 11.55
CA ASP A 331 -8.81 -15.29 10.82
C ASP A 331 -9.22 -15.86 9.46
N LEU A 332 -8.29 -15.86 8.52
CA LEU A 332 -8.46 -16.63 7.29
C LEU A 332 -8.50 -18.13 7.58
N PRO A 333 -9.27 -18.91 6.81
CA PRO A 333 -9.26 -20.38 6.92
C PRO A 333 -7.85 -20.96 6.77
N ALA A 334 -7.55 -22.01 7.55
CA ALA A 334 -6.22 -22.63 7.56
C ALA A 334 -5.78 -23.18 6.18
N GLU A 335 -6.73 -23.67 5.38
CA GLU A 335 -6.47 -24.11 4.01
C GLU A 335 -5.98 -22.94 3.12
N VAL A 336 -6.53 -21.73 3.31
CA VAL A 336 -6.11 -20.53 2.58
C VAL A 336 -4.69 -20.13 2.97
N THR A 337 -4.39 -20.05 4.27
CA THR A 337 -3.05 -19.67 4.74
C THR A 337 -1.98 -20.74 4.51
N THR A 338 -2.39 -21.99 4.34
CA THR A 338 -1.49 -23.08 3.92
C THR A 338 -1.14 -22.96 2.44
N ALA A 339 -2.15 -22.72 1.58
CA ALA A 339 -1.94 -22.53 0.13
C ALA A 339 -1.25 -21.19 -0.18
N HIS A 340 -1.50 -20.16 0.62
CA HIS A 340 -0.99 -18.80 0.46
C HIS A 340 -0.36 -18.28 1.76
N PRO A 341 0.87 -18.71 2.12
CA PRO A 341 1.51 -18.35 3.40
C PRO A 341 1.74 -16.83 3.59
N ASN A 342 1.84 -16.07 2.49
CA ASN A 342 1.95 -14.62 2.49
C ASN A 342 0.70 -13.91 3.06
N LEU A 343 -0.43 -14.61 3.18
CA LEU A 343 -1.67 -14.09 3.76
C LEU A 343 -1.78 -14.33 5.27
N ASN A 344 -0.76 -14.92 5.90
CA ASN A 344 -0.75 -15.05 7.35
C ASN A 344 -0.86 -13.67 8.04
N GLY A 345 -1.77 -13.57 9.02
CA GLY A 345 -2.02 -12.34 9.75
C GLY A 345 -3.00 -11.37 9.07
N TYR A 346 -3.46 -11.65 7.85
CA TYR A 346 -4.54 -10.89 7.23
C TYR A 346 -5.86 -11.10 7.98
N ILE A 347 -6.76 -10.14 7.86
CA ILE A 347 -8.11 -10.18 8.45
C ILE A 347 -9.07 -10.74 7.39
N ALA A 348 -9.87 -11.74 7.74
CA ALA A 348 -10.93 -12.23 6.88
C ALA A 348 -12.12 -11.27 6.89
N LEU A 349 -12.55 -10.86 5.70
CA LEU A 349 -13.77 -10.08 5.46
C LEU A 349 -14.77 -10.93 4.67
N LYS A 350 -16.02 -10.95 5.11
CA LYS A 350 -17.11 -11.69 4.43
C LYS A 350 -18.01 -10.73 3.67
N ALA A 351 -18.21 -11.05 2.39
CA ALA A 351 -19.17 -10.39 1.51
C ALA A 351 -20.50 -11.18 1.52
N PRO A 352 -21.67 -10.52 1.60
CA PRO A 352 -22.98 -11.18 1.53
C PRO A 352 -23.39 -11.45 0.07
N ILE A 353 -22.53 -12.15 -0.67
CA ILE A 353 -22.71 -12.49 -2.09
C ILE A 353 -22.54 -13.99 -2.32
N ASP A 354 -23.14 -14.51 -3.38
CA ASP A 354 -22.97 -15.88 -3.86
C ASP A 354 -21.90 -15.99 -4.97
N GLU A 355 -21.66 -17.21 -5.43
CA GLU A 355 -20.68 -17.49 -6.49
C GLU A 355 -21.03 -16.80 -7.82
N ALA A 356 -22.30 -16.65 -8.16
CA ALA A 356 -22.71 -16.05 -9.43
C ALA A 356 -22.38 -14.56 -9.43
N VAL A 357 -22.68 -13.87 -8.33
CA VAL A 357 -22.31 -12.45 -8.13
C VAL A 357 -20.80 -12.27 -8.08
N ALA A 358 -20.08 -13.19 -7.41
CA ALA A 358 -18.62 -13.14 -7.38
C ALA A 358 -18.01 -13.29 -8.77
N ARG A 359 -18.49 -14.25 -9.59
CA ARG A 359 -18.03 -14.46 -10.96
C ARG A 359 -18.28 -13.26 -11.87
N GLU A 360 -19.40 -12.56 -11.67
CA GLU A 360 -19.70 -11.35 -12.43
C GLU A 360 -18.77 -10.19 -11.99
N ALA A 361 -18.61 -9.97 -10.69
CA ALA A 361 -17.72 -8.93 -10.17
C ALA A 361 -16.28 -9.08 -10.65
N LEU A 362 -15.77 -10.33 -10.79
CA LEU A 362 -14.43 -10.63 -11.29
C LEU A 362 -14.18 -10.18 -12.75
N THR A 363 -15.21 -9.81 -13.50
CA THR A 363 -15.06 -9.31 -14.87
C THR A 363 -14.80 -7.81 -14.96
N GLY A 364 -14.91 -7.08 -13.85
CA GLY A 364 -14.72 -5.63 -13.77
C GLY A 364 -13.65 -5.19 -12.79
N GLN A 365 -13.67 -3.91 -12.46
CA GLN A 365 -12.83 -3.35 -11.41
C GLN A 365 -13.34 -3.75 -10.03
N ILE A 366 -12.40 -4.16 -9.18
CA ILE A 366 -12.67 -4.57 -7.80
C ILE A 366 -11.72 -3.85 -6.86
N ALA A 367 -12.26 -3.27 -5.79
CA ALA A 367 -11.49 -2.68 -4.71
C ALA A 367 -12.16 -2.94 -3.36
N VAL A 368 -11.45 -2.65 -2.28
CA VAL A 368 -12.01 -2.62 -0.92
C VAL A 368 -11.72 -1.26 -0.31
N ALA A 369 -12.75 -0.65 0.26
CA ALA A 369 -12.65 0.57 1.06
C ALA A 369 -12.73 0.21 2.55
N GLN A 370 -11.86 0.81 3.37
CA GLN A 370 -11.90 0.80 4.83
C GLN A 370 -12.31 2.19 5.30
N LYS A 371 -13.25 2.26 6.23
CA LYS A 371 -13.79 3.51 6.75
C LYS A 371 -13.69 3.59 8.27
N SER A 372 -13.49 4.81 8.77
CA SER A 372 -13.68 5.17 10.17
C SER A 372 -14.80 6.20 10.22
N GLY A 373 -15.99 5.81 10.69
CA GLY A 373 -17.21 6.60 10.49
C GLY A 373 -17.52 6.75 9.00
N GLU A 374 -17.70 7.98 8.54
CA GLU A 374 -17.95 8.30 7.12
C GLU A 374 -16.65 8.44 6.30
N SER A 375 -15.51 8.48 6.95
CA SER A 375 -14.21 8.77 6.32
C SER A 375 -13.54 7.53 5.78
N ILE A 376 -13.15 7.54 4.50
CA ILE A 376 -12.32 6.47 3.90
C ILE A 376 -10.86 6.73 4.29
N ASN A 377 -10.27 5.80 5.03
CA ASN A 377 -8.87 5.87 5.46
C ASN A 377 -7.96 4.88 4.71
N ALA A 378 -8.54 3.86 4.07
CA ALA A 378 -7.81 3.03 3.11
C ALA A 378 -8.71 2.61 1.95
N PHE A 379 -8.13 2.54 0.75
CA PHE A 379 -8.78 2.08 -0.47
C PHE A 379 -7.75 1.35 -1.32
N THR A 380 -8.02 0.09 -1.67
CA THR A 380 -7.04 -0.69 -2.45
C THR A 380 -7.73 -1.65 -3.40
N GLY A 381 -7.11 -1.86 -4.57
CA GLY A 381 -7.49 -2.93 -5.48
C GLY A 381 -7.28 -4.32 -4.88
N VAL A 382 -7.81 -5.32 -5.55
CA VAL A 382 -7.89 -6.70 -5.06
C VAL A 382 -7.13 -7.65 -5.99
N GLN A 383 -6.26 -8.47 -5.44
CA GLN A 383 -5.62 -9.58 -6.14
C GLN A 383 -6.57 -10.78 -6.16
N ILE A 384 -6.81 -11.34 -7.35
CA ILE A 384 -7.89 -12.29 -7.59
C ILE A 384 -7.44 -13.74 -7.86
N ALA A 385 -6.13 -14.01 -7.92
CA ALA A 385 -5.66 -15.37 -8.22
C ALA A 385 -6.24 -16.44 -7.30
N PRO A 386 -6.30 -16.26 -5.96
CA PRO A 386 -6.84 -17.30 -5.07
C PRO A 386 -8.34 -17.60 -5.30
N VAL A 387 -9.15 -16.58 -5.58
CA VAL A 387 -10.59 -16.80 -5.83
C VAL A 387 -10.85 -17.47 -7.18
N LEU A 388 -10.01 -17.21 -8.19
CA LEU A 388 -10.10 -17.94 -9.47
C LEU A 388 -9.84 -19.43 -9.26
N ASP A 389 -8.84 -19.80 -8.48
CA ASP A 389 -8.59 -21.19 -8.11
C ASP A 389 -9.77 -21.80 -7.35
N SER A 390 -10.29 -21.07 -6.36
CA SER A 390 -11.44 -21.52 -5.56
C SER A 390 -12.69 -21.76 -6.40
N LEU A 391 -12.97 -20.92 -7.39
CA LEU A 391 -14.19 -20.97 -8.20
C LEU A 391 -14.11 -21.93 -9.39
N TYR A 392 -12.91 -22.14 -9.94
CA TYR A 392 -12.76 -22.75 -11.26
C TYR A 392 -11.82 -23.96 -11.32
N ALA A 393 -10.81 -24.11 -10.43
CA ALA A 393 -9.74 -25.08 -10.59
C ALA A 393 -10.24 -26.52 -10.80
N GLN A 394 -11.24 -26.96 -10.02
CA GLN A 394 -11.78 -28.32 -10.10
C GLN A 394 -12.38 -28.64 -11.48
N LYS A 395 -13.13 -27.71 -12.08
CA LYS A 395 -13.76 -27.88 -13.40
C LYS A 395 -12.79 -27.61 -14.53
N ALA A 396 -11.96 -26.55 -14.38
CA ALA A 396 -11.01 -26.14 -15.39
C ALA A 396 -9.96 -27.21 -15.71
N THR A 397 -9.50 -27.99 -14.72
CA THR A 397 -8.54 -29.07 -14.92
C THR A 397 -9.11 -30.29 -15.70
N GLN A 398 -10.41 -30.36 -15.84
CA GLN A 398 -11.10 -31.46 -16.59
C GLN A 398 -11.51 -31.01 -17.99
N ALA A 399 -11.36 -29.74 -18.33
CA ALA A 399 -11.77 -29.18 -19.61
C ALA A 399 -10.66 -29.30 -20.67
N SER A 400 -11.06 -29.37 -21.94
CA SER A 400 -10.14 -29.26 -23.08
C SER A 400 -10.07 -27.82 -23.56
N TYR A 401 -8.88 -27.36 -23.92
CA TYR A 401 -8.58 -26.03 -24.40
C TYR A 401 -7.92 -26.06 -25.77
N GLY A 402 -7.82 -24.88 -26.42
CA GLY A 402 -7.29 -24.75 -27.75
C GLY A 402 -8.23 -25.28 -28.81
N VAL A 403 -7.65 -25.79 -29.90
CA VAL A 403 -8.41 -26.42 -31.00
C VAL A 403 -8.66 -27.89 -30.69
N ASN A 404 -9.92 -28.27 -30.72
CA ASN A 404 -10.36 -29.65 -30.64
C ASN A 404 -11.21 -29.96 -31.88
N TRP A 405 -11.59 -31.25 -32.09
CA TRP A 405 -12.32 -31.69 -33.27
C TRP A 405 -13.62 -32.38 -32.85
N ASN A 406 -14.74 -31.93 -33.42
CA ASN A 406 -16.03 -32.59 -33.16
C ASN A 406 -16.19 -33.89 -34.00
N GLU A 407 -17.28 -34.61 -33.77
CA GLU A 407 -17.56 -35.89 -34.49
C GLU A 407 -17.67 -35.72 -36.00
N ALA A 408 -18.04 -34.55 -36.49
CA ALA A 408 -18.12 -34.23 -37.91
C ALA A 408 -16.74 -33.86 -38.53
N GLY A 409 -15.68 -33.81 -37.72
CA GLY A 409 -14.35 -33.45 -38.16
C GLY A 409 -14.12 -31.94 -38.30
N ASN A 410 -15.01 -31.10 -37.75
CA ASN A 410 -14.84 -29.66 -37.73
C ASN A 410 -14.07 -29.22 -36.50
N PRO A 411 -13.17 -28.18 -36.62
CA PRO A 411 -12.48 -27.62 -35.46
C PRO A 411 -13.46 -26.93 -34.51
N THR A 412 -13.32 -27.20 -33.21
CA THR A 412 -13.95 -26.45 -32.13
C THR A 412 -12.88 -25.72 -31.33
N PHE A 413 -13.21 -24.61 -30.70
CA PHE A 413 -12.25 -23.73 -30.07
C PHE A 413 -12.62 -23.48 -28.62
N ALA A 414 -11.62 -23.44 -27.73
CA ALA A 414 -11.85 -23.19 -26.32
C ALA A 414 -10.69 -22.40 -25.69
N LEU A 415 -11.04 -21.31 -24.98
CA LEU A 415 -10.12 -20.43 -24.26
C LEU A 415 -10.53 -20.35 -22.80
N TRP A 416 -9.59 -20.46 -21.87
CA TRP A 416 -9.83 -20.16 -20.46
C TRP A 416 -9.58 -18.66 -20.20
N ALA A 417 -10.66 -17.92 -19.96
CA ALA A 417 -10.63 -16.48 -19.71
C ALA A 417 -11.74 -16.10 -18.70
N PRO A 418 -11.63 -16.53 -17.43
CA PRO A 418 -12.71 -16.42 -16.43
C PRO A 418 -13.05 -14.97 -16.08
N THR A 419 -12.12 -14.03 -16.26
CA THR A 419 -12.29 -12.60 -16.00
C THR A 419 -12.72 -11.79 -17.23
N ALA A 420 -12.85 -12.43 -18.39
CA ALA A 420 -13.34 -11.75 -19.58
C ALA A 420 -14.83 -11.43 -19.49
N LYS A 421 -15.21 -10.24 -19.94
CA LYS A 421 -16.61 -9.82 -20.10
C LYS A 421 -17.24 -10.41 -21.35
N ASN A 422 -16.46 -10.46 -22.40
CA ASN A 422 -16.86 -11.05 -23.66
C ASN A 422 -15.66 -11.64 -24.40
N VAL A 423 -15.89 -12.73 -25.12
CA VAL A 423 -14.89 -13.37 -25.98
C VAL A 423 -15.54 -13.72 -27.32
N ALA A 424 -14.85 -13.43 -28.41
CA ALA A 424 -15.20 -13.88 -29.74
C ALA A 424 -13.99 -14.48 -30.45
N LEU A 425 -14.22 -15.44 -31.31
CA LEU A 425 -13.23 -15.96 -32.23
C LEU A 425 -13.27 -15.16 -33.53
N VAL A 426 -12.15 -14.67 -34.00
CA VAL A 426 -12.00 -14.06 -35.34
C VAL A 426 -11.17 -15.02 -36.18
N SER A 427 -11.74 -15.55 -37.26
CA SER A 427 -11.12 -16.59 -38.06
C SER A 427 -11.08 -16.22 -39.55
N TRP A 428 -10.07 -16.75 -40.23
CA TRP A 428 -9.85 -16.60 -41.66
C TRP A 428 -9.62 -17.98 -42.27
N ASN A 429 -10.54 -18.43 -43.07
CA ASN A 429 -10.35 -19.64 -43.87
C ASN A 429 -9.38 -19.33 -44.99
N THR A 430 -8.28 -20.06 -45.05
CA THR A 430 -7.27 -19.91 -46.10
C THR A 430 -6.80 -21.29 -46.57
N SER A 431 -6.57 -21.42 -47.88
CA SER A 431 -5.92 -22.61 -48.43
C SER A 431 -4.38 -22.54 -48.36
N THR A 432 -3.83 -21.45 -47.83
CA THR A 432 -2.39 -21.23 -47.70
C THR A 432 -2.07 -20.91 -46.24
N PRO A 433 -1.73 -21.90 -45.43
CA PRO A 433 -1.46 -21.71 -43.99
C PRO A 433 -0.26 -20.83 -43.68
N SER A 434 0.56 -20.49 -44.66
CA SER A 434 1.86 -19.84 -44.49
C SER A 434 1.91 -18.37 -44.93
N GLY A 435 0.77 -17.72 -45.18
CA GLY A 435 0.75 -16.30 -45.54
C GLY A 435 1.12 -15.40 -44.36
N SER A 436 1.75 -14.26 -44.66
CA SER A 436 1.84 -13.15 -43.75
C SER A 436 0.43 -12.55 -43.54
N ASP A 437 0.19 -11.80 -42.46
CA ASP A 437 -1.11 -11.10 -42.26
C ASP A 437 -1.51 -10.20 -43.42
N ALA A 438 -0.51 -9.68 -44.17
CA ALA A 438 -0.72 -8.87 -45.36
C ALA A 438 -1.39 -9.63 -46.51
N ASP A 439 -1.33 -10.97 -46.52
CA ASP A 439 -1.83 -11.82 -47.61
C ASP A 439 -3.26 -12.30 -47.39
N ILE A 440 -3.88 -12.00 -46.21
CA ILE A 440 -5.24 -12.38 -45.88
C ILE A 440 -6.10 -11.11 -45.78
N PRO A 441 -6.83 -10.77 -46.85
CA PRO A 441 -7.66 -9.57 -46.87
C PRO A 441 -8.93 -9.76 -46.02
N GLY A 442 -9.37 -8.68 -45.38
CA GLY A 442 -10.65 -8.58 -44.71
C GLY A 442 -10.59 -8.78 -43.18
N ASP A 443 -11.71 -8.47 -42.55
CA ASP A 443 -11.85 -8.43 -41.07
C ASP A 443 -11.97 -9.80 -40.40
N GLY A 444 -12.04 -10.88 -41.21
CA GLY A 444 -12.30 -12.24 -40.73
C GLY A 444 -13.76 -12.51 -40.34
N LEU A 445 -14.09 -13.79 -40.16
CA LEU A 445 -15.37 -14.21 -39.60
C LEU A 445 -15.31 -14.09 -38.07
N ARG A 446 -16.15 -13.22 -37.50
CA ARG A 446 -16.27 -13.05 -36.07
C ARG A 446 -17.41 -13.90 -35.52
N THR A 447 -17.09 -14.81 -34.62
CA THR A 447 -18.05 -15.73 -33.98
C THR A 447 -18.01 -15.53 -32.47
N GLU A 448 -19.15 -15.20 -31.85
CA GLU A 448 -19.26 -15.07 -30.38
C GLU A 448 -19.01 -16.41 -29.71
N ALA A 449 -18.19 -16.41 -28.64
CA ALA A 449 -17.97 -17.57 -27.82
C ALA A 449 -18.99 -17.64 -26.67
N VAL A 450 -19.28 -18.85 -26.23
CA VAL A 450 -20.19 -19.13 -25.11
C VAL A 450 -19.37 -19.36 -23.85
N ARG A 451 -19.71 -18.64 -22.78
CA ARG A 451 -19.07 -18.78 -21.47
C ARG A 451 -19.62 -19.99 -20.71
N GLY A 452 -18.72 -20.88 -20.30
CA GLY A 452 -19.02 -22.02 -19.41
C GLY A 452 -18.90 -21.65 -17.92
N ASP A 453 -19.39 -22.54 -17.07
CA ASP A 453 -19.30 -22.40 -15.61
C ASP A 453 -17.92 -22.81 -15.04
N ASP A 454 -17.04 -23.30 -15.89
CA ASP A 454 -15.62 -23.63 -15.67
C ASP A 454 -14.67 -22.46 -16.00
N GLY A 455 -15.20 -21.29 -16.35
CA GLY A 455 -14.43 -20.10 -16.77
C GLY A 455 -13.92 -20.17 -18.20
N ARG A 456 -14.29 -21.24 -18.95
CA ARG A 456 -13.98 -21.46 -20.35
C ARG A 456 -14.95 -20.71 -21.25
N TRP A 457 -14.44 -20.20 -22.37
CA TRP A 457 -15.21 -19.68 -23.49
C TRP A 457 -15.03 -20.61 -24.68
N SER A 458 -16.10 -20.99 -25.38
CA SER A 458 -16.02 -21.96 -26.46
C SER A 458 -16.83 -21.55 -27.69
N VAL A 459 -16.32 -21.95 -28.87
CA VAL A 459 -16.99 -21.90 -30.16
C VAL A 459 -17.10 -23.31 -30.69
N ASP A 460 -18.33 -23.80 -30.84
CA ASP A 460 -18.61 -25.18 -31.26
C ASP A 460 -18.41 -25.41 -32.78
N ASN A 461 -18.53 -24.37 -33.62
CA ASN A 461 -18.44 -24.48 -35.09
C ASN A 461 -19.28 -25.61 -35.70
N ALA A 462 -20.48 -25.82 -35.16
CA ALA A 462 -21.37 -26.92 -35.59
C ALA A 462 -21.74 -26.82 -37.10
N ALA A 463 -21.85 -25.63 -37.63
CA ALA A 463 -22.11 -25.38 -39.06
C ALA A 463 -20.93 -25.71 -39.98
N GLY A 464 -19.72 -25.89 -39.42
CA GLY A 464 -18.51 -26.16 -40.19
C GLY A 464 -18.02 -24.98 -41.04
N GLU A 465 -18.33 -23.75 -40.58
CA GLU A 465 -17.93 -22.54 -41.30
C GLU A 465 -16.41 -22.25 -41.21
N ILE A 466 -15.77 -22.77 -40.14
CA ILE A 466 -14.32 -22.66 -39.92
C ILE A 466 -13.69 -24.01 -40.27
N HIS A 467 -12.67 -24.00 -41.12
CA HIS A 467 -12.06 -25.22 -41.65
C HIS A 467 -10.69 -25.51 -40.99
N GLU A 468 -10.20 -26.74 -41.15
CA GLU A 468 -8.81 -27.10 -40.90
C GLU A 468 -7.87 -26.20 -41.67
N GLY A 469 -6.80 -25.70 -41.03
CA GLY A 469 -5.87 -24.73 -41.59
C GLY A 469 -6.32 -23.28 -41.46
N ALA A 470 -7.50 -23.00 -40.97
CA ALA A 470 -7.95 -21.64 -40.70
C ALA A 470 -7.01 -20.93 -39.71
N GLN A 471 -6.68 -19.70 -40.00
CA GLN A 471 -6.00 -18.82 -39.05
C GLN A 471 -7.04 -18.17 -38.14
N TYR A 472 -6.67 -17.93 -36.89
CA TYR A 472 -7.60 -17.30 -35.95
C TYR A 472 -6.90 -16.50 -34.85
N LEU A 473 -7.66 -15.57 -34.25
CA LEU A 473 -7.34 -14.84 -33.03
C LEU A 473 -8.55 -14.87 -32.09
N TRP A 474 -8.29 -14.77 -30.80
CA TRP A 474 -9.32 -14.47 -29.82
C TRP A 474 -9.46 -12.95 -29.64
N GLU A 475 -10.66 -12.41 -29.78
CA GLU A 475 -11.04 -11.07 -29.37
C GLU A 475 -11.55 -11.14 -27.94
N VAL A 476 -10.80 -10.60 -27.00
CA VAL A 476 -11.11 -10.68 -25.57
C VAL A 476 -11.38 -9.29 -25.02
N SER A 477 -12.58 -9.08 -24.45
CA SER A 477 -12.92 -7.86 -23.72
C SER A 477 -12.68 -8.10 -22.24
N VAL A 478 -11.75 -7.38 -21.64
CA VAL A 478 -11.29 -7.58 -20.26
C VAL A 478 -11.00 -6.25 -19.59
N TYR A 479 -11.29 -6.14 -18.28
CA TYR A 479 -10.88 -4.99 -17.49
C TYR A 479 -9.35 -4.96 -17.33
N VAL A 480 -8.76 -3.80 -17.64
CA VAL A 480 -7.31 -3.55 -17.54
C VAL A 480 -7.05 -2.56 -16.41
N PRO A 481 -6.40 -2.98 -15.30
CA PRO A 481 -6.17 -2.12 -14.14
C PRO A 481 -5.34 -0.86 -14.45
N GLU A 482 -4.36 -0.96 -15.36
CA GLU A 482 -3.49 0.17 -15.73
C GLU A 482 -4.25 1.32 -16.39
N THR A 483 -5.25 1.00 -17.20
CA THR A 483 -6.07 2.01 -17.89
C THR A 483 -7.37 2.33 -17.16
N GLY A 484 -7.75 1.48 -16.19
CA GLY A 484 -8.98 1.59 -15.43
C GLY A 484 -10.25 1.35 -16.27
N LYS A 485 -10.13 0.64 -17.40
CA LYS A 485 -11.21 0.45 -18.36
C LYS A 485 -11.29 -0.99 -18.87
N VAL A 486 -12.44 -1.35 -19.43
CA VAL A 486 -12.57 -2.56 -20.23
C VAL A 486 -11.99 -2.30 -21.61
N GLU A 487 -11.02 -3.13 -22.00
CA GLU A 487 -10.36 -3.06 -23.30
C GLU A 487 -10.65 -4.31 -24.11
N LYS A 488 -10.66 -4.13 -25.43
CA LYS A 488 -10.84 -5.21 -26.39
C LYS A 488 -9.50 -5.50 -27.05
N ASN A 489 -9.01 -6.72 -26.88
CA ASN A 489 -7.70 -7.14 -27.37
C ASN A 489 -7.83 -8.33 -28.31
N LEU A 490 -7.11 -8.29 -29.45
CA LEU A 490 -6.94 -9.44 -30.33
C LEU A 490 -5.64 -10.15 -29.92
N VAL A 491 -5.75 -11.44 -29.53
CA VAL A 491 -4.64 -12.22 -29.02
C VAL A 491 -4.57 -13.59 -29.66
N THR A 492 -3.36 -14.13 -29.81
CA THR A 492 -3.15 -15.54 -30.20
C THR A 492 -3.62 -16.46 -29.09
N ASP A 493 -4.04 -17.67 -29.45
CA ASP A 493 -4.47 -18.68 -28.49
C ASP A 493 -3.26 -19.22 -27.69
N PRO A 494 -3.24 -19.13 -26.35
CA PRO A 494 -2.16 -19.66 -25.53
C PRO A 494 -2.05 -21.19 -25.61
N TYR A 495 -3.10 -21.88 -26.07
CA TYR A 495 -3.13 -23.34 -26.24
C TYR A 495 -2.85 -23.76 -27.68
N SER A 496 -2.50 -22.82 -28.57
CA SER A 496 -2.24 -23.10 -29.98
C SER A 496 -1.00 -23.98 -30.17
N VAL A 497 -1.13 -25.02 -30.98
CA VAL A 497 -0.01 -25.89 -31.38
C VAL A 497 0.64 -25.48 -32.69
N SER A 498 0.04 -24.52 -33.40
CA SER A 498 0.54 -23.99 -34.67
C SER A 498 0.26 -22.49 -34.79
N LEU A 499 1.22 -21.75 -35.29
CA LEU A 499 1.16 -20.30 -35.49
C LEU A 499 1.56 -19.96 -36.92
N THR A 500 1.11 -18.81 -37.40
CA THR A 500 1.59 -18.20 -38.65
C THR A 500 3.03 -17.70 -38.50
N VAL A 501 3.64 -17.29 -39.62
CA VAL A 501 4.93 -16.57 -39.58
C VAL A 501 4.83 -15.37 -38.66
N ASP A 502 5.89 -15.12 -37.88
CA ASP A 502 5.98 -14.08 -36.87
C ASP A 502 4.96 -14.22 -35.71
N SER A 503 4.31 -15.38 -35.59
CA SER A 503 3.36 -15.70 -34.49
C SER A 503 2.21 -14.72 -34.36
N THR A 504 1.77 -14.12 -35.48
CA THR A 504 0.72 -13.09 -35.48
C THR A 504 -0.68 -13.67 -35.35
N ARG A 505 -0.89 -14.93 -35.77
CA ARG A 505 -2.16 -15.65 -35.62
C ARG A 505 -1.93 -17.11 -35.25
N SER A 506 -2.90 -17.70 -34.59
CA SER A 506 -2.98 -19.15 -34.35
C SER A 506 -3.54 -19.85 -35.59
N VAL A 507 -3.18 -21.12 -35.80
CA VAL A 507 -3.67 -21.95 -36.93
C VAL A 507 -4.37 -23.19 -36.39
N ALA A 508 -5.57 -23.49 -36.89
CA ALA A 508 -6.33 -24.67 -36.54
C ALA A 508 -5.79 -25.93 -37.25
N VAL A 509 -4.95 -26.70 -36.59
CA VAL A 509 -4.31 -27.90 -37.13
C VAL A 509 -4.79 -29.14 -36.40
N ASN A 510 -5.15 -30.20 -37.16
CA ASN A 510 -5.44 -31.49 -36.59
C ASN A 510 -4.18 -32.33 -36.46
N MET A 511 -3.67 -32.44 -35.25
CA MET A 511 -2.44 -33.23 -34.98
C MET A 511 -2.66 -34.77 -35.17
N ASN A 512 -3.89 -35.22 -35.27
CA ASN A 512 -4.23 -36.65 -35.52
C ASN A 512 -4.38 -36.97 -37.01
N ASN A 513 -4.32 -35.98 -37.90
CA ASN A 513 -4.41 -36.11 -39.34
C ASN A 513 -3.19 -35.51 -39.99
N PRO A 514 -2.04 -36.24 -40.09
CA PRO A 514 -0.77 -35.78 -40.62
C PRO A 514 -0.80 -35.55 -42.13
#